data_75bcf575cf0467893d123d85b2628476
#
_entry.id   75bcf575cf0467893d123d85b2628476
#
_cell.length_a   1.000
_cell.length_b   1.000
_cell.length_c   1.000
_cell.angle_alpha   90.00
_cell.angle_beta   90.00
_cell.angle_gamma   90.00
#
_symmetry.space_group_name_H-M   'P 1'
#
loop_
_entity.id
_entity.type
_entity.pdbx_description
1 polymer ?
#
loop_
_entity_poly.entity_id
_entity_poly.type
_entity_poly.pdbx_seq_one_letter_code
_entity_poly.pdbx_strand_id
1 'polypeptide(L)'
;KGVIGIISPWNLPFGLTVSPLTSALAAGNRAMLKPSEHVPETAALFSEVIPRYFPTDEVSVVTGGQDISQKFAELPFDHLLFTGSTHVGAKVMQSASKNLVPVTLELGGKSPVIIGRSAKLELAGTRLTFGKLLNGGQLCLSPDYVVVAKELEEQLISRVAHEAQSMYPNITENTDYAGVFNENHLARLQSYIDDAVDKGAKLTIIGDENSHVSKDNRRMPLHILQNVNEDMLVMHEEIFGPILPIMTYSDIAEVPDKVEPRRNPLAMYYFGKDKSEQEYLLSHVQSGGVCINDITLHYIQEDLPFGGVGASGMGAYHGPEGF
;
A
#
# COMPACT_ATOMS: atom_id res chain seq x y z
N LYS A 1 -17.90 13.19 -18.35
CA LYS A 1 -18.37 11.81 -18.57
C LYS A 1 -19.83 11.64 -18.13
N GLY A 2 -20.19 12.07 -16.95
CA GLY A 2 -21.55 11.94 -16.41
C GLY A 2 -21.56 11.62 -14.91
N VAL A 3 -21.95 10.41 -14.51
CA VAL A 3 -21.97 9.96 -13.13
C VAL A 3 -20.82 9.02 -12.85
N ILE A 4 -19.97 9.39 -11.89
CA ILE A 4 -18.80 8.63 -11.47
C ILE A 4 -19.10 7.87 -10.18
N GLY A 5 -18.94 6.56 -10.18
CA GLY A 5 -18.95 5.75 -8.96
C GLY A 5 -17.57 5.74 -8.30
N ILE A 6 -17.48 5.93 -6.98
CA ILE A 6 -16.22 5.89 -6.23
C ILE A 6 -16.40 4.94 -5.04
N ILE A 7 -15.68 3.81 -5.06
CA ILE A 7 -15.61 2.85 -3.95
C ILE A 7 -14.27 3.02 -3.27
N SER A 8 -14.25 3.45 -2.02
CA SER A 8 -13.04 3.77 -1.27
C SER A 8 -12.75 2.79 -0.13
N PRO A 9 -11.46 2.58 0.21
CA PRO A 9 -11.03 1.61 1.21
C PRO A 9 -11.08 2.17 2.64
N TRP A 10 -10.69 1.34 3.59
CA TRP A 10 -10.71 1.65 5.02
C TRP A 10 -9.42 2.30 5.56
N ASN A 11 -8.29 2.11 4.88
CA ASN A 11 -6.96 2.46 5.43
C ASN A 11 -6.65 3.97 5.40
N LEU A 12 -7.16 4.71 4.40
CA LEU A 12 -7.10 6.16 4.29
C LEU A 12 -8.48 6.69 3.85
N PRO A 13 -9.53 6.50 4.67
CA PRO A 13 -10.92 6.61 4.21
C PRO A 13 -11.29 8.02 3.75
N PHE A 14 -10.74 9.08 4.36
CA PHE A 14 -10.97 10.44 3.93
C PHE A 14 -10.24 10.76 2.62
N GLY A 15 -8.92 10.59 2.58
CA GLY A 15 -8.09 10.96 1.44
C GLY A 15 -8.51 10.22 0.16
N LEU A 16 -8.69 8.88 0.26
CA LEU A 16 -9.03 8.04 -0.90
C LEU A 16 -10.51 8.11 -1.32
N THR A 17 -11.34 8.87 -0.61
CA THR A 17 -12.69 9.23 -1.04
C THR A 17 -12.69 10.63 -1.65
N VAL A 18 -12.06 11.61 -1.00
CA VAL A 18 -12.17 13.02 -1.36
C VAL A 18 -11.27 13.38 -2.55
N SER A 19 -10.07 12.80 -2.64
CA SER A 19 -9.17 13.09 -3.77
C SER A 19 -9.79 12.75 -5.14
N PRO A 20 -10.30 11.53 -5.39
CA PRO A 20 -10.96 11.24 -6.66
C PRO A 20 -12.29 12.00 -6.84
N LEU A 21 -13.03 12.29 -5.75
CA LEU A 21 -14.21 13.13 -5.82
C LEU A 21 -13.87 14.54 -6.33
N THR A 22 -12.77 15.12 -5.85
CA THR A 22 -12.32 16.45 -6.28
C THR A 22 -12.05 16.49 -7.77
N SER A 23 -11.33 15.52 -8.31
CA SER A 23 -11.06 15.40 -9.76
C SER A 23 -12.35 15.22 -10.56
N ALA A 24 -13.26 14.35 -10.08
CA ALA A 24 -14.54 14.11 -10.74
C ALA A 24 -15.41 15.40 -10.84
N LEU A 25 -15.49 16.16 -9.75
CA LEU A 25 -16.25 17.43 -9.71
C LEU A 25 -15.57 18.53 -10.53
N ALA A 26 -14.24 18.65 -10.45
CA ALA A 26 -13.49 19.61 -11.25
C ALA A 26 -13.70 19.41 -12.76
N ALA A 27 -13.82 18.15 -13.18
CA ALA A 27 -14.15 17.78 -14.57
C ALA A 27 -15.65 17.93 -14.92
N GLY A 28 -16.50 18.47 -14.02
CA GLY A 28 -17.90 18.71 -14.24
C GLY A 28 -18.79 17.45 -14.17
N ASN A 29 -18.31 16.39 -13.52
CA ASN A 29 -19.10 15.18 -13.33
C ASN A 29 -19.92 15.24 -12.04
N ARG A 30 -20.90 14.35 -11.92
CA ARG A 30 -21.60 13.98 -10.69
C ARG A 30 -20.94 12.77 -10.08
N ALA A 31 -21.10 12.55 -8.78
CA ALA A 31 -20.45 11.42 -8.12
C ALA A 31 -21.39 10.69 -7.13
N MET A 32 -21.25 9.38 -7.09
CA MET A 32 -21.78 8.54 -6.01
C MET A 32 -20.61 7.94 -5.24
N LEU A 33 -20.63 8.08 -3.92
CA LEU A 33 -19.57 7.60 -3.03
C LEU A 33 -20.04 6.35 -2.29
N LYS A 34 -19.21 5.33 -2.23
CA LYS A 34 -19.39 4.13 -1.42
C LYS A 34 -18.17 3.95 -0.50
N PRO A 35 -18.16 4.62 0.67
CA PRO A 35 -17.10 4.40 1.66
C PRO A 35 -17.10 2.96 2.17
N SER A 36 -15.95 2.48 2.62
CA SER A 36 -15.82 1.14 3.18
C SER A 36 -16.72 0.95 4.40
N GLU A 37 -17.39 -0.18 4.49
CA GLU A 37 -18.16 -0.63 5.65
C GLU A 37 -17.29 -0.87 6.90
N HIS A 38 -16.01 -0.99 6.71
CA HIS A 38 -15.06 -1.20 7.80
C HIS A 38 -14.74 0.08 8.60
N VAL A 39 -15.15 1.24 8.11
CA VAL A 39 -14.98 2.55 8.79
C VAL A 39 -16.34 3.24 8.95
N PRO A 40 -17.26 2.65 9.74
CA PRO A 40 -18.66 3.10 9.81
C PRO A 40 -18.81 4.53 10.29
N GLU A 41 -17.97 5.00 11.21
CA GLU A 41 -18.02 6.38 11.71
C GLU A 41 -17.68 7.39 10.61
N THR A 42 -16.63 7.09 9.80
CA THR A 42 -16.28 7.94 8.65
C THR A 42 -17.36 7.91 7.58
N ALA A 43 -17.95 6.74 7.31
CA ALA A 43 -19.04 6.62 6.36
C ALA A 43 -20.29 7.40 6.80
N ALA A 44 -20.63 7.36 8.10
CA ALA A 44 -21.72 8.15 8.69
C ALA A 44 -21.43 9.65 8.58
N LEU A 45 -20.20 10.08 8.87
CA LEU A 45 -19.78 11.47 8.74
C LEU A 45 -19.93 11.97 7.29
N PHE A 46 -19.51 11.20 6.28
CA PHE A 46 -19.74 11.57 4.89
C PHE A 46 -21.22 11.69 4.55
N SER A 47 -22.06 10.78 5.04
CA SER A 47 -23.52 10.84 4.82
C SER A 47 -24.18 12.07 5.45
N GLU A 48 -23.61 12.58 6.55
CA GLU A 48 -24.09 13.80 7.22
C GLU A 48 -23.56 15.08 6.57
N VAL A 49 -22.26 15.10 6.21
CA VAL A 49 -21.56 16.33 5.79
C VAL A 49 -21.79 16.64 4.32
N ILE A 50 -21.70 15.65 3.43
CA ILE A 50 -21.79 15.86 1.98
C ILE A 50 -23.08 16.60 1.59
N PRO A 51 -24.30 16.23 2.09
CA PRO A 51 -25.54 16.94 1.72
C PRO A 51 -25.62 18.39 2.18
N ARG A 52 -24.73 18.85 3.06
CA ARG A 52 -24.66 20.25 3.48
C ARG A 52 -23.99 21.15 2.42
N TYR A 53 -23.18 20.58 1.54
CA TYR A 53 -22.39 21.29 0.55
C TYR A 53 -22.82 21.01 -0.89
N PHE A 54 -23.38 19.83 -1.14
CA PHE A 54 -23.75 19.37 -2.47
C PHE A 54 -25.19 18.86 -2.51
N PRO A 55 -26.00 19.24 -3.50
CA PRO A 55 -27.28 18.59 -3.76
C PRO A 55 -27.09 17.09 -4.00
N THR A 56 -28.09 16.28 -3.64
CA THR A 56 -28.03 14.81 -3.75
C THR A 56 -27.88 14.33 -5.20
N ASP A 57 -28.32 15.13 -6.17
CA ASP A 57 -28.16 14.85 -7.61
C ASP A 57 -26.80 15.26 -8.15
N GLU A 58 -25.96 15.93 -7.35
CA GLU A 58 -24.58 16.25 -7.69
C GLU A 58 -23.60 15.28 -7.01
N VAL A 59 -23.71 15.13 -5.67
CA VAL A 59 -22.92 14.16 -4.90
C VAL A 59 -23.82 13.42 -3.92
N SER A 60 -23.83 12.09 -4.00
CA SER A 60 -24.57 11.23 -3.07
C SER A 60 -23.64 10.22 -2.38
N VAL A 61 -24.00 9.82 -1.16
CA VAL A 61 -23.27 8.83 -0.36
C VAL A 61 -24.15 7.62 -0.13
N VAL A 62 -23.62 6.43 -0.45
CA VAL A 62 -24.26 5.14 -0.23
C VAL A 62 -23.47 4.38 0.83
N THR A 63 -24.09 4.07 1.94
CA THR A 63 -23.52 3.26 3.02
C THR A 63 -24.07 1.84 2.99
N GLY A 64 -23.38 0.91 3.60
CA GLY A 64 -23.80 -0.49 3.71
C GLY A 64 -22.66 -1.47 3.53
N GLY A 65 -22.94 -2.74 3.75
CA GLY A 65 -21.98 -3.83 3.73
C GLY A 65 -21.57 -4.30 2.33
N GLN A 66 -20.96 -5.48 2.29
CA GLN A 66 -20.44 -6.07 1.05
C GLN A 66 -21.51 -6.28 -0.03
N ASP A 67 -22.76 -6.63 0.38
CA ASP A 67 -23.89 -6.80 -0.53
C ASP A 67 -24.28 -5.50 -1.25
N ILE A 68 -24.22 -4.37 -0.53
CA ILE A 68 -24.47 -3.04 -1.10
C ILE A 68 -23.30 -2.65 -2.02
N SER A 69 -22.04 -2.92 -1.63
CA SER A 69 -20.87 -2.66 -2.47
C SER A 69 -20.96 -3.42 -3.80
N GLN A 70 -21.42 -4.67 -3.77
CA GLN A 70 -21.60 -5.46 -4.99
C GLN A 70 -22.69 -4.86 -5.89
N LYS A 71 -23.84 -4.50 -5.35
CA LYS A 71 -24.94 -3.84 -6.09
C LYS A 71 -24.49 -2.49 -6.65
N PHE A 72 -23.72 -1.73 -5.87
CA PHE A 72 -23.16 -0.46 -6.31
C PHE A 72 -22.27 -0.64 -7.54
N ALA A 73 -21.39 -1.65 -7.55
CA ALA A 73 -20.51 -1.95 -8.68
C ALA A 73 -21.26 -2.42 -9.95
N GLU A 74 -22.56 -2.80 -9.83
CA GLU A 74 -23.43 -3.18 -10.95
C GLU A 74 -24.24 -2.00 -11.52
N LEU A 75 -24.13 -0.80 -10.93
CA LEU A 75 -24.84 0.36 -11.47
C LEU A 75 -24.23 0.83 -12.81
N PRO A 76 -25.06 1.39 -13.72
CA PRO A 76 -24.61 1.85 -15.02
C PRO A 76 -23.93 3.23 -14.94
N PHE A 77 -22.81 3.31 -14.24
CA PHE A 77 -21.98 4.51 -14.18
C PHE A 77 -21.34 4.83 -15.54
N ASP A 78 -20.98 6.07 -15.77
CA ASP A 78 -20.15 6.48 -16.89
C ASP A 78 -18.66 6.18 -16.65
N HIS A 79 -18.28 5.99 -15.38
CA HIS A 79 -16.98 5.48 -14.93
C HIS A 79 -17.07 5.00 -13.49
N LEU A 80 -16.29 3.98 -13.13
CA LEU A 80 -16.20 3.48 -11.77
C LEU A 80 -14.74 3.46 -11.31
N LEU A 81 -14.45 4.17 -10.22
CA LEU A 81 -13.16 4.12 -9.55
C LEU A 81 -13.27 3.24 -8.31
N PHE A 82 -12.35 2.31 -8.18
CA PHE A 82 -12.24 1.42 -7.04
C PHE A 82 -10.81 1.44 -6.48
N THR A 83 -10.66 1.61 -5.18
CA THR A 83 -9.41 1.44 -4.46
C THR A 83 -9.56 0.33 -3.42
N GLY A 84 -8.69 -0.69 -3.47
CA GLY A 84 -8.73 -1.83 -2.56
C GLY A 84 -7.84 -2.99 -2.98
N SER A 85 -8.15 -4.21 -2.52
CA SER A 85 -7.34 -5.40 -2.86
C SER A 85 -7.55 -5.86 -4.30
N THR A 86 -6.51 -6.47 -4.88
CA THR A 86 -6.53 -7.05 -6.24
C THR A 86 -7.70 -8.02 -6.43
N HIS A 87 -7.95 -8.90 -5.44
CA HIS A 87 -9.05 -9.86 -5.51
C HIS A 87 -10.42 -9.19 -5.59
N VAL A 88 -10.65 -8.13 -4.82
CA VAL A 88 -11.93 -7.38 -4.86
C VAL A 88 -12.00 -6.54 -6.13
N GLY A 89 -10.91 -5.92 -6.57
CA GLY A 89 -10.85 -5.16 -7.82
C GLY A 89 -11.27 -5.98 -9.05
N ALA A 90 -10.82 -7.25 -9.12
CA ALA A 90 -11.26 -8.16 -10.17
C ALA A 90 -12.79 -8.40 -10.16
N LYS A 91 -13.39 -8.53 -8.96
CA LYS A 91 -14.86 -8.69 -8.83
C LYS A 91 -15.61 -7.40 -9.20
N VAL A 92 -15.07 -6.24 -8.83
CA VAL A 92 -15.65 -4.93 -9.21
C VAL A 92 -15.64 -4.77 -10.73
N MET A 93 -14.51 -5.07 -11.37
CA MET A 93 -14.39 -5.04 -12.84
C MET A 93 -15.38 -6.00 -13.50
N GLN A 94 -15.52 -7.22 -12.97
CA GLN A 94 -16.50 -8.20 -13.47
C GLN A 94 -17.95 -7.68 -13.34
N SER A 95 -18.29 -7.01 -12.23
CA SER A 95 -19.61 -6.42 -12.02
C SER A 95 -19.86 -5.25 -12.99
N ALA A 96 -18.90 -4.34 -13.10
CA ALA A 96 -18.97 -3.18 -14.01
C ALA A 96 -19.10 -3.58 -15.48
N SER A 97 -18.48 -4.69 -15.90
CA SER A 97 -18.52 -5.17 -17.28
C SER A 97 -19.93 -5.52 -17.77
N LYS A 98 -20.90 -5.82 -16.90
CA LYS A 98 -22.30 -6.10 -17.26
C LYS A 98 -22.95 -4.92 -17.98
N ASN A 99 -22.55 -3.70 -17.64
CA ASN A 99 -23.04 -2.46 -18.23
C ASN A 99 -21.97 -1.74 -19.10
N LEU A 100 -20.86 -2.42 -19.40
CA LEU A 100 -19.72 -1.87 -20.16
C LEU A 100 -19.14 -0.60 -19.51
N VAL A 101 -19.19 -0.50 -18.16
CA VAL A 101 -18.66 0.63 -17.40
C VAL A 101 -17.14 0.58 -17.40
N PRO A 102 -16.45 1.64 -17.89
CA PRO A 102 -14.99 1.75 -17.77
C PRO A 102 -14.59 1.86 -16.28
N VAL A 103 -13.46 1.25 -15.93
CA VAL A 103 -12.98 1.25 -14.54
C VAL A 103 -11.58 1.85 -14.43
N THR A 104 -11.35 2.53 -13.30
CA THR A 104 -10.01 2.79 -12.76
C THR A 104 -9.87 1.95 -11.50
N LEU A 105 -8.85 1.10 -11.46
CA LEU A 105 -8.58 0.20 -10.35
C LEU A 105 -7.25 0.59 -9.71
N GLU A 106 -7.31 1.03 -8.47
CA GLU A 106 -6.15 1.31 -7.62
C GLU A 106 -6.02 0.18 -6.60
N LEU A 107 -5.08 -0.71 -6.87
CA LEU A 107 -4.93 -1.95 -6.12
C LEU A 107 -3.60 -1.92 -5.33
N GLY A 108 -3.25 -3.02 -4.72
CA GLY A 108 -2.02 -3.14 -3.96
C GLY A 108 -0.90 -3.81 -4.72
N GLY A 109 -0.13 -4.56 -4.00
CA GLY A 109 0.99 -5.35 -4.51
C GLY A 109 2.17 -5.34 -3.56
N LYS A 110 3.17 -6.16 -3.87
CA LYS A 110 4.37 -6.25 -3.05
C LYS A 110 5.43 -5.28 -3.56
N SER A 111 5.40 -4.04 -3.05
CA SER A 111 6.31 -2.96 -3.46
C SER A 111 7.74 -3.20 -2.94
N PRO A 112 8.72 -3.49 -3.82
CA PRO A 112 10.11 -3.72 -3.45
C PRO A 112 10.84 -2.43 -3.09
N VAL A 113 11.75 -2.51 -2.11
CA VAL A 113 12.77 -1.51 -1.87
C VAL A 113 14.13 -2.11 -2.24
N ILE A 114 14.77 -1.57 -3.25
CA ILE A 114 16.07 -2.04 -3.74
C ILE A 114 17.16 -1.11 -3.21
N ILE A 115 18.11 -1.67 -2.44
CA ILE A 115 19.24 -0.93 -1.85
C ILE A 115 20.50 -1.27 -2.60
N GLY A 116 20.92 -0.35 -3.48
CA GLY A 116 22.17 -0.47 -4.24
C GLY A 116 23.41 -0.23 -3.38
N ARG A 117 24.58 -0.70 -3.86
CA ARG A 117 25.87 -0.53 -3.17
C ARG A 117 26.24 0.92 -2.92
N SER A 118 25.80 1.82 -3.78
CA SER A 118 26.05 3.26 -3.69
C SER A 118 25.05 4.01 -2.80
N ALA A 119 24.14 3.31 -2.11
CA ALA A 119 23.14 3.91 -1.25
C ALA A 119 23.76 4.59 -0.02
N LYS A 120 23.18 5.71 0.37
CA LYS A 120 23.41 6.30 1.69
C LYS A 120 22.51 5.58 2.70
N LEU A 121 23.04 4.67 3.50
CA LEU A 121 22.24 3.82 4.41
C LEU A 121 21.49 4.61 5.46
N GLU A 122 22.02 5.78 5.91
CA GLU A 122 21.31 6.66 6.83
C GLU A 122 19.98 7.14 6.20
N LEU A 123 20.03 7.61 4.96
CA LEU A 123 18.83 8.05 4.24
C LEU A 123 17.90 6.89 3.96
N ALA A 124 18.44 5.78 3.43
CA ALA A 124 17.67 4.59 3.11
C ALA A 124 16.96 4.02 4.34
N GLY A 125 17.67 3.88 5.46
CA GLY A 125 17.10 3.39 6.72
C GLY A 125 15.99 4.30 7.24
N THR A 126 16.22 5.62 7.29
CA THR A 126 15.20 6.59 7.75
C THR A 126 13.95 6.53 6.88
N ARG A 127 14.09 6.57 5.54
CA ARG A 127 12.96 6.57 4.60
C ARG A 127 12.21 5.23 4.61
N LEU A 128 12.94 4.13 4.58
CA LEU A 128 12.39 2.77 4.65
C LEU A 128 11.57 2.56 5.92
N THR A 129 12.13 2.95 7.08
CA THR A 129 11.45 2.83 8.37
C THR A 129 10.19 3.69 8.41
N PHE A 130 10.28 4.95 7.97
CA PHE A 130 9.12 5.82 7.88
C PHE A 130 8.02 5.21 7.01
N GLY A 131 8.34 4.80 5.77
CA GLY A 131 7.36 4.23 4.85
C GLY A 131 6.77 2.91 5.34
N LYS A 132 7.56 2.10 6.07
CA LYS A 132 7.09 0.82 6.64
C LYS A 132 6.21 1.00 7.86
N LEU A 133 6.47 1.99 8.71
CA LEU A 133 5.72 2.20 9.95
C LEU A 133 4.59 3.22 9.83
N LEU A 134 4.57 4.02 8.76
CA LEU A 134 3.46 4.92 8.48
C LEU A 134 2.15 4.13 8.40
N ASN A 135 1.16 4.54 9.20
CA ASN A 135 -0.12 3.84 9.37
C ASN A 135 0.03 2.33 9.71
N GLY A 136 1.09 1.97 10.45
CA GLY A 136 1.38 0.57 10.79
C GLY A 136 1.67 -0.32 9.58
N GLY A 137 2.17 0.25 8.47
CA GLY A 137 2.42 -0.47 7.21
C GLY A 137 1.17 -0.79 6.41
N GLN A 138 0.02 -0.22 6.76
CA GLN A 138 -1.29 -0.49 6.12
C GLN A 138 -1.56 0.48 4.97
N LEU A 139 -0.60 0.56 4.05
CA LEU A 139 -0.65 1.40 2.85
C LEU A 139 -0.27 0.57 1.62
N CYS A 140 -0.96 0.78 0.51
CA CYS A 140 -0.67 0.14 -0.78
C CYS A 140 0.74 0.46 -1.32
N LEU A 141 1.33 1.57 -0.86
CA LEU A 141 2.69 2.02 -1.17
C LEU A 141 3.71 1.69 -0.06
N SER A 142 3.29 0.99 1.00
CA SER A 142 4.24 0.60 2.05
C SER A 142 5.34 -0.28 1.45
N PRO A 143 6.62 -0.06 1.81
CA PRO A 143 7.67 -1.04 1.55
C PRO A 143 7.23 -2.44 1.97
N ASP A 144 7.07 -3.33 1.02
CA ASP A 144 6.58 -4.68 1.34
C ASP A 144 7.74 -5.61 1.69
N TYR A 145 8.83 -5.57 0.90
CA TYR A 145 10.07 -6.28 1.17
C TYR A 145 11.27 -5.48 0.66
N VAL A 146 12.46 -5.88 1.11
CA VAL A 146 13.74 -5.26 0.73
C VAL A 146 14.59 -6.25 -0.06
N VAL A 147 15.27 -5.75 -1.10
CA VAL A 147 16.34 -6.45 -1.82
C VAL A 147 17.60 -5.61 -1.68
N VAL A 148 18.56 -6.07 -0.87
CA VAL A 148 19.75 -5.30 -0.50
C VAL A 148 21.03 -6.01 -0.93
N ALA A 149 22.07 -5.25 -1.31
CA ALA A 149 23.40 -5.83 -1.53
C ALA A 149 23.87 -6.56 -0.26
N LYS A 150 24.32 -7.82 -0.41
CA LYS A 150 24.59 -8.74 0.70
C LYS A 150 25.46 -8.14 1.80
N GLU A 151 26.48 -7.40 1.42
CA GLU A 151 27.43 -6.75 2.33
C GLU A 151 26.84 -5.60 3.13
N LEU A 152 25.66 -5.08 2.76
CA LEU A 152 24.99 -3.96 3.42
C LEU A 152 23.84 -4.40 4.34
N GLU A 153 23.45 -5.68 4.33
CA GLU A 153 22.27 -6.20 5.01
C GLU A 153 22.26 -5.86 6.51
N GLU A 154 23.28 -6.26 7.25
CA GLU A 154 23.32 -6.05 8.70
C GLU A 154 23.38 -4.56 9.08
N GLN A 155 24.07 -3.74 8.28
CA GLN A 155 24.13 -2.29 8.50
C GLN A 155 22.74 -1.65 8.27
N LEU A 156 22.04 -2.08 7.23
CA LEU A 156 20.67 -1.60 6.96
C LEU A 156 19.74 -1.99 8.10
N ILE A 157 19.76 -3.24 8.55
CA ILE A 157 18.92 -3.72 9.67
C ILE A 157 19.19 -2.91 10.93
N SER A 158 20.48 -2.71 11.28
CA SER A 158 20.85 -1.90 12.45
C SER A 158 20.33 -0.47 12.33
N ARG A 159 20.38 0.12 11.14
CA ARG A 159 19.85 1.47 10.90
C ARG A 159 18.33 1.51 11.01
N VAL A 160 17.62 0.57 10.39
CA VAL A 160 16.15 0.46 10.48
C VAL A 160 15.71 0.29 11.94
N ALA A 161 16.40 -0.54 12.71
CA ALA A 161 16.12 -0.74 14.13
C ALA A 161 16.28 0.56 14.93
N HIS A 162 17.39 1.28 14.73
CA HIS A 162 17.63 2.58 15.36
C HIS A 162 16.55 3.60 15.03
N GLU A 163 16.18 3.72 13.75
CA GLU A 163 15.16 4.67 13.29
C GLU A 163 13.77 4.32 13.84
N ALA A 164 13.40 3.04 13.88
CA ALA A 164 12.11 2.62 14.42
C ALA A 164 11.98 2.96 15.91
N GLN A 165 13.03 2.72 16.72
CA GLN A 165 13.05 3.07 18.13
C GLN A 165 13.06 4.59 18.34
N SER A 166 13.70 5.34 17.46
CA SER A 166 13.73 6.81 17.54
C SER A 166 12.37 7.43 17.17
N MET A 167 11.71 6.92 16.11
CA MET A 167 10.40 7.42 15.66
C MET A 167 9.27 7.06 16.63
N TYR A 168 9.28 5.84 17.14
CA TYR A 168 8.22 5.31 18.01
C TYR A 168 8.81 4.62 19.24
N PRO A 169 9.34 5.39 20.22
CA PRO A 169 9.75 4.81 21.50
C PRO A 169 8.58 4.05 22.15
N ASN A 170 8.84 2.88 22.74
CA ASN A 170 7.80 2.01 23.33
C ASN A 170 6.64 1.76 22.35
N ILE A 171 6.95 1.31 21.15
CA ILE A 171 6.05 1.27 19.98
C ILE A 171 4.66 0.68 20.28
N THR A 172 4.56 -0.33 21.14
CA THR A 172 3.28 -0.96 21.51
C THR A 172 2.37 -0.10 22.39
N GLU A 173 2.96 0.87 23.09
CA GLU A 173 2.24 1.83 23.94
C GLU A 173 2.18 3.23 23.34
N ASN A 174 2.94 3.48 22.27
CA ASN A 174 3.03 4.80 21.64
C ASN A 174 1.73 5.18 20.96
N THR A 175 1.11 6.27 21.41
CA THR A 175 -0.20 6.74 20.87
C THR A 175 -0.12 7.34 19.47
N ASP A 176 1.07 7.72 19.02
CA ASP A 176 1.28 8.24 17.66
C ASP A 176 1.45 7.12 16.63
N TYR A 177 1.55 5.86 17.08
CA TYR A 177 1.67 4.69 16.21
C TYR A 177 0.33 3.99 16.02
N ALA A 178 -0.02 3.72 14.77
CA ALA A 178 -1.26 3.06 14.42
C ALA A 178 -1.24 1.56 14.73
N GLY A 179 -2.32 1.05 15.34
CA GLY A 179 -2.52 -0.38 15.50
C GLY A 179 -2.95 -1.07 14.20
N VAL A 180 -2.80 -2.39 14.15
CA VAL A 180 -3.36 -3.22 13.07
C VAL A 180 -4.88 -3.11 13.11
N PHE A 181 -5.48 -2.97 11.94
CA PHE A 181 -6.87 -2.59 11.75
C PHE A 181 -7.87 -3.42 12.57
N ASN A 182 -7.77 -4.76 12.53
CA ASN A 182 -8.63 -5.64 13.29
C ASN A 182 -7.94 -6.97 13.63
N GLU A 183 -8.61 -7.81 14.44
CA GLU A 183 -8.09 -9.11 14.88
C GLU A 183 -7.80 -10.07 13.72
N ASN A 184 -8.60 -10.08 12.67
CA ASN A 184 -8.37 -10.95 11.52
C ASN A 184 -7.09 -10.58 10.77
N HIS A 185 -6.84 -9.29 10.57
CA HIS A 185 -5.58 -8.80 9.99
C HIS A 185 -4.39 -9.13 10.89
N LEU A 186 -4.56 -8.98 12.21
CA LEU A 186 -3.50 -9.32 13.16
C LEU A 186 -3.18 -10.82 13.12
N ALA A 187 -4.19 -11.68 13.13
CA ALA A 187 -4.01 -13.13 13.03
C ALA A 187 -3.33 -13.53 11.70
N ARG A 188 -3.69 -12.88 10.60
CA ARG A 188 -3.03 -13.09 9.30
C ARG A 188 -1.54 -12.71 9.34
N LEU A 189 -1.21 -11.55 9.91
CA LEU A 189 0.18 -11.13 10.07
C LEU A 189 0.97 -12.11 10.95
N GLN A 190 0.37 -12.57 12.05
CA GLN A 190 1.00 -13.57 12.90
C GLN A 190 1.26 -14.88 12.14
N SER A 191 0.29 -15.35 11.34
CA SER A 191 0.48 -16.58 10.54
C SER A 191 1.63 -16.46 9.52
N TYR A 192 1.89 -15.27 8.99
CA TYR A 192 3.03 -15.05 8.10
C TYR A 192 4.37 -15.15 8.82
N ILE A 193 4.44 -14.66 10.07
CA ILE A 193 5.63 -14.76 10.90
C ILE A 193 5.88 -16.23 11.29
N ASP A 194 4.84 -16.92 11.78
CA ASP A 194 4.95 -18.30 12.21
C ASP A 194 5.39 -19.21 11.05
N ASP A 195 4.76 -19.09 9.88
CA ASP A 195 5.13 -19.83 8.67
C ASP A 195 6.58 -19.54 8.24
N ALA A 196 7.00 -18.29 8.28
CA ALA A 196 8.36 -17.92 7.88
C ALA A 196 9.41 -18.49 8.85
N VAL A 197 9.16 -18.40 10.16
CA VAL A 197 10.04 -18.95 11.20
C VAL A 197 10.12 -20.48 11.10
N ASP A 198 9.00 -21.14 10.95
CA ASP A 198 8.92 -22.61 10.79
C ASP A 198 9.70 -23.09 9.54
N LYS A 199 9.77 -22.26 8.51
CA LYS A 199 10.53 -22.50 7.28
C LYS A 199 11.98 -22.00 7.32
N GLY A 200 12.46 -21.53 8.48
CA GLY A 200 13.85 -21.18 8.73
C GLY A 200 14.23 -19.72 8.55
N ALA A 201 13.26 -18.80 8.46
CA ALA A 201 13.56 -17.38 8.52
C ALA A 201 14.10 -16.98 9.91
N LYS A 202 15.08 -16.07 9.92
CA LYS A 202 15.57 -15.45 11.14
C LYS A 202 14.70 -14.24 11.46
N LEU A 203 13.98 -14.29 12.57
CA LEU A 203 13.14 -13.19 13.06
C LEU A 203 13.92 -12.26 13.98
N THR A 204 13.79 -10.95 13.74
CA THR A 204 14.22 -9.89 14.64
C THR A 204 13.04 -8.95 14.91
N ILE A 205 12.64 -8.82 16.17
CA ILE A 205 11.58 -7.90 16.61
C ILE A 205 12.23 -6.60 17.08
N ILE A 206 11.80 -5.48 16.51
CA ILE A 206 12.33 -4.16 16.84
C ILE A 206 11.38 -3.48 17.82
N GLY A 207 11.85 -3.37 19.07
CA GLY A 207 11.11 -2.80 20.19
C GLY A 207 11.86 -3.09 21.49
N ASP A 208 11.19 -2.91 22.63
CA ASP A 208 11.72 -3.30 23.92
C ASP A 208 11.72 -4.82 24.10
N GLU A 209 12.51 -5.36 25.02
CA GLU A 209 12.65 -6.81 25.26
C GLU A 209 11.31 -7.54 25.54
N ASN A 210 10.26 -6.80 25.94
CA ASN A 210 8.91 -7.29 26.18
C ASN A 210 7.90 -6.79 25.12
N SER A 211 8.35 -6.30 23.98
CA SER A 211 7.46 -5.79 22.93
C SER A 211 6.70 -6.93 22.26
N HIS A 212 5.60 -7.32 22.88
CA HIS A 212 4.60 -8.18 22.28
C HIS A 212 3.48 -7.32 21.67
N VAL A 213 2.79 -7.87 20.68
CA VAL A 213 1.58 -7.23 20.15
C VAL A 213 0.63 -6.89 21.29
N SER A 214 0.30 -5.61 21.45
CA SER A 214 -0.65 -5.19 22.46
C SER A 214 -2.06 -5.71 22.11
N LYS A 215 -2.66 -6.49 23.00
CA LYS A 215 -4.01 -7.04 22.80
C LYS A 215 -5.10 -5.97 22.80
N ASP A 216 -4.88 -4.89 23.56
CA ASP A 216 -5.90 -3.86 23.76
C ASP A 216 -5.98 -2.89 22.57
N ASN A 217 -4.84 -2.57 21.93
CA ASN A 217 -4.75 -1.58 20.86
C ASN A 217 -4.20 -2.12 19.55
N ARG A 218 -3.84 -3.41 19.49
CA ARG A 218 -3.27 -4.13 18.32
C ARG A 218 -2.03 -3.48 17.72
N ARG A 219 -1.29 -2.69 18.50
CA ARG A 219 -0.01 -2.15 18.07
C ARG A 219 1.03 -3.26 18.01
N MET A 220 1.53 -3.47 16.82
CA MET A 220 2.47 -4.53 16.50
C MET A 220 3.84 -3.90 16.21
N PRO A 221 4.93 -4.32 16.90
CA PRO A 221 6.27 -3.83 16.61
C PRO A 221 6.74 -4.24 15.21
N LEU A 222 7.80 -3.60 14.71
CA LEU A 222 8.38 -3.99 13.43
C LEU A 222 9.05 -5.37 13.55
N HIS A 223 8.65 -6.29 12.69
CA HIS A 223 9.22 -7.63 12.57
C HIS A 223 10.06 -7.71 11.30
N ILE A 224 11.36 -7.92 11.45
CA ILE A 224 12.29 -8.12 10.32
C ILE A 224 12.51 -9.61 10.14
N LEU A 225 12.37 -10.09 8.91
CA LEU A 225 12.59 -11.49 8.51
C LEU A 225 13.76 -11.58 7.54
N GLN A 226 14.85 -12.23 7.96
CA GLN A 226 16.01 -12.56 7.13
C GLN A 226 15.93 -14.01 6.64
N ASN A 227 16.70 -14.35 5.62
CA ASN A 227 16.72 -15.70 5.03
C ASN A 227 15.35 -16.15 4.48
N VAL A 228 14.57 -15.21 3.98
CA VAL A 228 13.27 -15.52 3.36
C VAL A 228 13.45 -16.17 1.99
N ASN A 229 12.51 -17.03 1.62
CA ASN A 229 12.47 -17.69 0.33
C ASN A 229 11.04 -17.77 -0.21
N GLU A 230 10.88 -18.24 -1.45
CA GLU A 230 9.60 -18.28 -2.16
C GLU A 230 8.59 -19.25 -1.59
N ASP A 231 8.95 -20.17 -0.69
CA ASP A 231 7.99 -21.09 -0.07
C ASP A 231 7.25 -20.47 1.12
N MET A 232 7.69 -19.29 1.58
CA MET A 232 7.12 -18.61 2.75
C MET A 232 5.90 -17.77 2.38
N LEU A 233 4.81 -17.88 3.14
CA LEU A 233 3.55 -17.14 2.90
C LEU A 233 3.76 -15.63 2.82
N VAL A 234 4.65 -15.08 3.64
CA VAL A 234 4.99 -13.65 3.66
C VAL A 234 5.49 -13.12 2.31
N MET A 235 6.00 -14.01 1.43
CA MET A 235 6.50 -13.64 0.10
C MET A 235 5.45 -13.73 -1.00
N HIS A 236 4.26 -14.28 -0.74
CA HIS A 236 3.21 -14.48 -1.75
C HIS A 236 2.23 -13.31 -1.85
N GLU A 237 1.71 -12.85 -0.73
CA GLU A 237 0.68 -11.83 -0.69
C GLU A 237 1.22 -10.51 -0.13
N GLU A 238 0.54 -9.41 -0.45
CA GLU A 238 0.81 -8.10 0.14
C GLU A 238 0.68 -8.18 1.67
N ILE A 239 1.71 -7.73 2.38
CA ILE A 239 1.78 -7.85 3.84
C ILE A 239 0.76 -6.94 4.52
N PHE A 240 0.70 -5.68 4.12
CA PHE A 240 -0.21 -4.67 4.69
C PHE A 240 -0.13 -4.61 6.22
N GLY A 241 1.12 -4.50 6.72
CA GLY A 241 1.44 -4.55 8.14
C GLY A 241 2.94 -4.36 8.41
N PRO A 242 3.36 -4.32 9.70
CA PRO A 242 4.72 -3.99 10.10
C PRO A 242 5.66 -5.22 10.09
N ILE A 243 5.67 -5.97 9.01
CA ILE A 243 6.62 -7.07 8.75
C ILE A 243 7.47 -6.69 7.55
N LEU A 244 8.78 -6.86 7.64
CA LEU A 244 9.74 -6.49 6.62
C LEU A 244 10.67 -7.66 6.27
N PRO A 245 10.33 -8.46 5.25
CA PRO A 245 11.24 -9.45 4.69
C PRO A 245 12.43 -8.78 4.03
N ILE A 246 13.63 -9.34 4.22
CA ILE A 246 14.87 -8.88 3.60
C ILE A 246 15.49 -10.01 2.80
N MET A 247 15.68 -9.75 1.52
CA MET A 247 16.41 -10.59 0.56
C MET A 247 17.74 -9.92 0.24
N THR A 248 18.75 -10.72 -0.06
CA THR A 248 20.05 -10.18 -0.49
C THR A 248 20.35 -10.51 -1.95
N TYR A 249 21.23 -9.71 -2.57
CA TYR A 249 21.78 -10.00 -3.89
C TYR A 249 23.32 -9.81 -3.89
N SER A 250 23.99 -10.53 -4.76
CA SER A 250 25.43 -10.39 -5.00
C SER A 250 25.74 -9.61 -6.27
N ASP A 251 24.85 -9.69 -7.27
CA ASP A 251 24.92 -8.90 -8.50
C ASP A 251 23.57 -8.22 -8.75
N ILE A 252 23.58 -6.95 -9.19
CA ILE A 252 22.35 -6.21 -9.49
C ILE A 252 21.49 -6.91 -10.55
N ALA A 253 22.11 -7.70 -11.42
CA ALA A 253 21.43 -8.49 -12.44
C ALA A 253 20.49 -9.57 -11.86
N GLU A 254 20.68 -9.96 -10.59
CA GLU A 254 19.77 -10.90 -9.89
C GLU A 254 18.44 -10.25 -9.45
N VAL A 255 18.40 -8.93 -9.35
CA VAL A 255 17.27 -8.22 -8.75
C VAL A 255 15.97 -8.38 -9.55
N PRO A 256 15.94 -8.26 -10.88
CA PRO A 256 14.73 -8.52 -11.65
C PRO A 256 14.13 -9.91 -11.39
N ASP A 257 14.95 -10.96 -11.34
CA ASP A 257 14.49 -12.33 -11.06
C ASP A 257 13.92 -12.48 -9.65
N LYS A 258 14.43 -11.71 -8.67
CA LYS A 258 13.88 -11.67 -7.31
C LYS A 258 12.57 -10.90 -7.22
N VAL A 259 12.31 -9.98 -8.14
CA VAL A 259 11.05 -9.21 -8.19
C VAL A 259 9.99 -9.92 -9.04
N GLU A 260 10.38 -10.66 -10.07
CA GLU A 260 9.47 -11.29 -11.05
C GLU A 260 8.33 -12.12 -10.43
N PRO A 261 8.53 -12.94 -9.37
CA PRO A 261 7.42 -13.66 -8.74
C PRO A 261 6.31 -12.76 -8.19
N ARG A 262 6.64 -11.49 -7.94
CA ARG A 262 5.76 -10.43 -7.41
C ARG A 262 5.64 -9.26 -8.37
N ARG A 263 5.69 -9.57 -9.68
CA ARG A 263 5.69 -8.58 -10.78
C ARG A 263 4.51 -7.64 -10.72
N ASN A 264 4.69 -6.48 -11.33
CA ASN A 264 3.71 -5.42 -11.43
C ASN A 264 3.27 -4.85 -10.06
N PRO A 265 4.21 -4.55 -9.13
CA PRO A 265 3.86 -3.86 -7.89
C PRO A 265 3.33 -2.44 -8.20
N LEU A 266 2.57 -1.87 -7.27
CA LEU A 266 2.11 -0.48 -7.39
C LEU A 266 3.27 0.50 -7.36
N ALA A 267 4.31 0.24 -6.55
CA ALA A 267 5.52 1.06 -6.51
C ALA A 267 6.79 0.21 -6.51
N MET A 268 7.88 0.81 -7.00
CA MET A 268 9.26 0.35 -6.82
C MET A 268 10.09 1.49 -6.23
N TYR A 269 10.95 1.16 -5.29
CA TYR A 269 11.85 2.10 -4.63
C TYR A 269 13.30 1.69 -4.86
N TYR A 270 14.15 2.62 -5.28
CA TYR A 270 15.58 2.37 -5.41
C TYR A 270 16.38 3.41 -4.62
N PHE A 271 17.29 2.94 -3.79
CA PHE A 271 18.26 3.76 -3.09
C PHE A 271 19.66 3.50 -3.64
N GLY A 272 20.26 4.54 -4.18
CA GLY A 272 21.60 4.50 -4.76
C GLY A 272 21.90 5.73 -5.61
N LYS A 273 23.15 5.87 -5.99
CA LYS A 273 23.65 6.96 -6.84
C LYS A 273 24.11 6.49 -8.21
N ASP A 274 24.25 5.17 -8.39
CA ASP A 274 24.70 4.59 -9.65
C ASP A 274 23.61 4.70 -10.71
N LYS A 275 23.88 5.49 -11.75
CA LYS A 275 22.93 5.72 -12.84
C LYS A 275 22.73 4.48 -13.71
N SER A 276 23.76 3.66 -13.87
CA SER A 276 23.68 2.43 -14.65
C SER A 276 22.80 1.38 -13.96
N GLU A 277 22.90 1.24 -12.63
CA GLU A 277 21.97 0.42 -11.85
C GLU A 277 20.53 0.94 -11.95
N GLN A 278 20.32 2.26 -11.86
CA GLN A 278 18.98 2.87 -12.01
C GLN A 278 18.38 2.55 -13.38
N GLU A 279 19.10 2.80 -14.46
CA GLU A 279 18.65 2.55 -15.83
C GLU A 279 18.37 1.06 -16.07
N TYR A 280 19.23 0.19 -15.54
CA TYR A 280 19.04 -1.25 -15.59
C TYR A 280 17.73 -1.68 -14.92
N LEU A 281 17.51 -1.25 -13.67
CA LEU A 281 16.30 -1.61 -12.93
C LEU A 281 15.03 -1.04 -13.57
N LEU A 282 15.06 0.22 -14.02
CA LEU A 282 13.91 0.84 -14.70
C LEU A 282 13.55 0.16 -16.01
N SER A 283 14.51 -0.49 -16.68
CA SER A 283 14.27 -1.21 -17.93
C SER A 283 13.84 -2.67 -17.74
N HIS A 284 14.08 -3.26 -16.55
CA HIS A 284 13.82 -4.69 -16.29
C HIS A 284 12.75 -4.95 -15.23
N VAL A 285 12.35 -3.95 -14.46
CA VAL A 285 11.32 -4.08 -13.42
C VAL A 285 10.17 -3.13 -13.74
N GLN A 286 9.01 -3.69 -14.07
CA GLN A 286 7.80 -2.92 -14.31
C GLN A 286 7.06 -2.66 -12.98
N SER A 287 6.64 -1.41 -12.75
CA SER A 287 5.79 -1.01 -11.62
C SER A 287 4.85 0.13 -12.01
N GLY A 288 3.87 0.43 -11.19
CA GLY A 288 2.98 1.58 -11.39
C GLY A 288 3.71 2.92 -11.27
N GLY A 289 4.61 3.04 -10.28
CA GLY A 289 5.43 4.23 -10.09
C GLY A 289 6.78 3.90 -9.46
N VAL A 290 7.72 4.85 -9.54
CA VAL A 290 9.07 4.69 -8.99
C VAL A 290 9.48 5.92 -8.19
N CYS A 291 10.11 5.70 -7.02
CA CYS A 291 10.88 6.73 -6.33
C CYS A 291 12.35 6.35 -6.24
N ILE A 292 13.23 7.35 -6.48
CA ILE A 292 14.67 7.22 -6.35
C ILE A 292 15.13 7.97 -5.11
N ASN A 293 15.77 7.26 -4.16
CA ASN A 293 16.27 7.80 -2.89
C ASN A 293 15.17 8.40 -1.99
N ASP A 294 13.93 7.97 -2.18
CA ASP A 294 12.80 8.31 -1.32
C ASP A 294 11.71 7.24 -1.39
N ILE A 295 10.65 7.41 -0.58
CA ILE A 295 9.49 6.51 -0.49
C ILE A 295 8.21 7.34 -0.67
N THR A 296 7.23 6.81 -1.38
CA THR A 296 5.85 7.34 -1.52
C THR A 296 5.69 8.72 -2.16
N LEU A 297 6.73 9.49 -2.40
CA LEU A 297 6.64 10.87 -2.89
C LEU A 297 5.96 11.00 -4.26
N HIS A 298 6.03 9.96 -5.10
CA HIS A 298 5.33 9.95 -6.40
C HIS A 298 3.79 9.99 -6.26
N TYR A 299 3.24 9.55 -5.12
CA TYR A 299 1.82 9.69 -4.80
C TYR A 299 1.46 11.11 -4.32
N ILE A 300 2.36 11.72 -3.52
CA ILE A 300 2.13 13.06 -2.95
C ILE A 300 2.26 14.13 -4.04
N GLN A 301 2.98 13.84 -5.11
CA GLN A 301 3.13 14.75 -6.25
C GLN A 301 1.89 14.70 -7.14
N GLU A 302 0.97 15.62 -6.90
CA GLU A 302 -0.36 15.65 -7.54
C GLU A 302 -0.32 15.97 -9.05
N ASP A 303 0.78 16.52 -9.56
CA ASP A 303 0.96 16.78 -11.01
C ASP A 303 1.39 15.54 -11.80
N LEU A 304 1.76 14.43 -11.12
CA LEU A 304 2.11 13.17 -11.76
C LEU A 304 0.90 12.23 -11.79
N PRO A 305 0.70 11.50 -12.90
CA PRO A 305 -0.30 10.44 -12.94
C PRO A 305 0.05 9.37 -11.89
N PHE A 306 -0.96 8.89 -11.20
CA PHE A 306 -0.82 7.79 -10.24
C PHE A 306 -1.71 6.64 -10.62
N GLY A 307 -1.15 5.45 -10.75
CA GLY A 307 -1.88 4.23 -11.09
C GLY A 307 -0.99 3.01 -11.13
N GLY A 308 -1.61 1.84 -11.01
CA GLY A 308 -0.94 0.54 -11.08
C GLY A 308 -0.87 -0.03 -12.49
N VAL A 309 -0.22 -1.19 -12.59
CA VAL A 309 -0.11 -1.98 -13.83
C VAL A 309 -0.44 -3.44 -13.53
N GLY A 310 -1.24 -4.08 -14.38
CA GLY A 310 -1.60 -5.49 -14.21
C GLY A 310 -2.31 -5.76 -12.87
N ALA A 311 -1.66 -6.53 -11.98
CA ALA A 311 -2.24 -6.91 -10.69
C ALA A 311 -2.34 -5.73 -9.70
N SER A 312 -1.57 -4.65 -9.89
CA SER A 312 -1.63 -3.46 -9.04
C SER A 312 -2.62 -2.40 -9.52
N GLY A 313 -3.19 -2.53 -10.71
CA GLY A 313 -4.22 -1.59 -11.15
C GLY A 313 -4.40 -1.45 -12.64
N MET A 314 -5.33 -0.58 -12.98
CA MET A 314 -5.72 -0.22 -14.36
C MET A 314 -6.19 1.24 -14.36
N GLY A 315 -5.71 2.00 -15.34
CA GLY A 315 -5.92 3.44 -15.39
C GLY A 315 -5.02 4.21 -14.43
N ALA A 316 -5.18 5.51 -14.42
CA ALA A 316 -4.46 6.41 -13.53
C ALA A 316 -5.37 7.58 -13.14
N TYR A 317 -5.07 8.19 -12.01
CA TYR A 317 -5.67 9.43 -11.54
C TYR A 317 -4.58 10.35 -10.97
N HIS A 318 -4.89 11.51 -10.45
CA HIS A 318 -4.02 12.67 -10.23
C HIS A 318 -3.65 13.41 -11.52
N GLY A 319 -3.32 14.67 -11.40
CA GLY A 319 -2.93 15.52 -12.51
C GLY A 319 -3.98 15.57 -13.63
N PRO A 320 -3.53 15.83 -14.86
CA PRO A 320 -4.39 15.84 -16.05
C PRO A 320 -5.09 14.50 -16.34
N GLU A 321 -4.48 13.38 -15.96
CA GLU A 321 -5.02 12.03 -16.16
C GLU A 321 -6.22 11.75 -15.25
N GLY A 322 -6.26 12.39 -14.08
CA GLY A 322 -7.40 12.31 -13.15
C GLY A 322 -8.57 13.21 -13.52
N PHE A 323 -8.32 14.22 -14.36
CA PHE A 323 -9.32 15.16 -14.86
C PHE A 323 -10.02 14.59 -16.09
#